data_6ae61043a7efbb7428c515a80b0198b1
#
_entry.id   6ae61043a7efbb7428c515a80b0198b1
#
_cell.length_a   1.000
_cell.length_b   1.000
_cell.length_c   1.000
_cell.angle_alpha   90.00
_cell.angle_beta   90.00
_cell.angle_gamma   90.00
#
_symmetry.space_group_name_H-M   'P 1'
#
loop_
_entity.id
_entity.type
_entity.pdbx_description
1 polymer ?
#
loop_
_entity_poly.entity_id
_entity_poly.type
_entity_poly.pdbx_seq_one_letter_code
_entity_poly.pdbx_strand_id
1 'polypeptide(L)'
;MTGIPRSETCFRAFPESRLNMNPTRRDCLKLMLAGASRATLPGALSTTDAKQNGPPPSDHERRIAWWRQAKFGMFIHWGLYSILGRDAWAMGDEDIPLEEYQELAAQFRPAQNAPRIWARLARSAGMRYMVLTTKHHEGFCLFDTGLTDYCAPKCATGRDLVREFVDAARSEGLRVGFYYSMMDWHHPDWRTAKDDRAARDRFVAYTHGQLRELLSNYGKIDILWYDMPVPLDATGWHSEAMNRMVLELQPEIVINNRNLLAGDFSTPEQSTQAGKADWESCMTMNDSWGYNPTDHNWKSSQQLLQNLAECTRDGGNYLLNIGPMADGSIPAASIERLRTIGGWLQRNGEAIYATQRCSFPHGNIGVYTRKENTLFVVVYFWPGQRMTVGGVKFRVHTARLLASGLPVKFTQRGTQLIFTDLPVQSPEDPITVIAVECDREPVQEALSSRADQTASPF
;
A
#
# COMPACT_ATOMS: atom_id res chain seq x y z
N MET A 1 60.66 -18.95 21.60
CA MET A 1 60.60 -20.01 22.61
C MET A 1 59.56 -19.61 23.63
N THR A 2 58.56 -20.46 23.76
CA THR A 2 57.67 -20.73 24.91
C THR A 2 56.71 -19.60 25.29
N GLY A 3 55.45 -19.76 25.39
CA GLY A 3 54.53 -20.92 25.36
C GLY A 3 53.20 -20.37 25.88
N ILE A 4 52.11 -20.78 25.24
CA ILE A 4 50.71 -20.47 25.62
C ILE A 4 50.32 -21.45 26.75
N PRO A 5 49.53 -21.06 27.72
CA PRO A 5 48.53 -21.97 28.24
C PRO A 5 47.08 -21.52 28.04
N ARG A 6 46.27 -22.49 27.64
CA ARG A 6 44.82 -22.51 27.71
C ARG A 6 44.36 -22.56 29.17
N SER A 7 43.28 -21.83 29.49
CA SER A 7 42.43 -22.19 30.65
C SER A 7 40.98 -21.83 30.32
N GLU A 8 40.20 -22.78 30.10
CA GLU A 8 39.03 -23.35 30.79
C GLU A 8 37.89 -22.36 31.09
N THR A 9 36.79 -22.67 30.46
CA THR A 9 35.39 -22.34 30.67
C THR A 9 34.99 -22.13 32.13
N CYS A 10 34.37 -20.99 32.37
CA CYS A 10 33.52 -20.79 33.53
C CYS A 10 32.15 -20.28 33.05
N PHE A 11 31.17 -21.18 32.99
CA PHE A 11 29.76 -20.83 32.87
C PHE A 11 29.37 -20.04 34.12
N ARG A 12 29.09 -18.74 33.95
CA ARG A 12 28.32 -17.97 34.92
C ARG A 12 26.92 -17.79 34.39
N ALA A 13 25.98 -18.30 35.15
CA ALA A 13 24.54 -18.04 35.00
C ALA A 13 24.27 -16.55 35.04
N PHE A 14 23.56 -16.05 34.03
CA PHE A 14 23.00 -14.70 34.01
C PHE A 14 21.69 -14.68 34.81
N PRO A 15 21.47 -13.67 35.65
CA PRO A 15 20.18 -13.51 36.32
C PRO A 15 19.13 -13.07 35.35
N GLU A 16 17.99 -13.74 35.38
CA GLU A 16 16.72 -13.29 34.78
C GLU A 16 16.28 -11.98 35.42
N SER A 17 16.44 -10.88 34.73
CA SER A 17 15.61 -9.68 34.95
C SER A 17 15.94 -8.60 33.90
N ARG A 18 14.92 -8.24 33.14
CA ARG A 18 14.67 -7.11 32.24
C ARG A 18 14.42 -7.54 30.79
N LEU A 19 13.24 -8.08 30.56
CA LEU A 19 12.57 -8.02 29.26
C LEU A 19 11.97 -6.62 29.09
N ASN A 20 12.81 -5.67 28.76
CA ASN A 20 12.38 -4.38 28.21
C ASN A 20 12.37 -4.55 26.68
N MET A 21 11.29 -5.11 26.13
CA MET A 21 11.18 -5.32 24.69
C MET A 21 10.06 -4.46 24.13
N ASN A 22 10.39 -3.26 23.67
CA ASN A 22 9.68 -2.68 22.55
C ASN A 22 10.05 -3.55 21.33
N PRO A 23 9.10 -4.18 20.65
CA PRO A 23 9.42 -4.94 19.45
C PRO A 23 9.94 -3.98 18.38
N THR A 24 11.12 -4.28 17.85
CA THR A 24 11.67 -3.51 16.72
C THR A 24 10.88 -3.79 15.44
N ARG A 25 11.00 -2.92 14.44
CA ARG A 25 10.42 -3.11 13.11
C ARG A 25 10.71 -4.51 12.53
N ARG A 26 11.92 -5.06 12.81
CA ARG A 26 12.32 -6.42 12.38
C ARG A 26 11.54 -7.53 13.09
N ASP A 27 11.22 -7.35 14.36
CA ASP A 27 10.50 -8.37 15.15
C ASP A 27 9.01 -8.39 14.76
N CYS A 28 8.43 -7.24 14.47
CA CYS A 28 7.07 -7.11 14.00
C CYS A 28 6.86 -7.66 12.57
N LEU A 29 7.82 -7.47 11.67
CA LEU A 29 7.82 -8.06 10.31
C LEU A 29 7.89 -9.60 10.34
N LYS A 30 8.60 -10.20 11.28
CA LYS A 30 8.67 -11.67 11.44
C LYS A 30 7.34 -12.27 11.90
N LEU A 31 6.59 -11.58 12.74
CA LEU A 31 5.27 -12.01 13.20
C LEU A 31 4.21 -11.98 12.07
N MET A 32 4.33 -11.06 11.13
CA MET A 32 3.43 -10.98 9.98
C MET A 32 3.62 -12.10 8.95
N LEU A 33 4.81 -12.68 8.86
CA LEU A 33 5.14 -13.76 7.92
C LEU A 33 4.72 -15.15 8.39
N ALA A 34 4.42 -15.34 9.68
CA ALA A 34 4.10 -16.65 10.26
C ALA A 34 2.63 -17.08 10.18
N GLY A 35 1.72 -16.21 9.70
CA GLY A 35 0.27 -16.40 9.73
C GLY A 35 -0.35 -17.11 8.51
N ALA A 36 0.42 -17.57 7.53
CA ALA A 36 -0.13 -18.20 6.31
C ALA A 36 -0.25 -19.72 6.43
N SER A 37 -1.26 -20.22 7.15
CA SER A 37 -1.62 -21.64 7.16
C SER A 37 -2.63 -21.98 6.05
N ARG A 38 -2.33 -23.08 5.37
CA ARG A 38 -3.02 -23.64 4.21
C ARG A 38 -4.46 -24.07 4.53
N ALA A 39 -5.40 -23.63 3.70
CA ALA A 39 -6.67 -24.32 3.51
C ALA A 39 -6.82 -24.70 2.03
N THR A 40 -6.84 -25.98 1.76
CA THR A 40 -7.13 -26.59 0.46
C THR A 40 -8.62 -26.81 0.31
N LEU A 41 -9.20 -26.40 -0.81
CA LEU A 41 -10.52 -26.88 -1.27
C LEU A 41 -10.47 -27.21 -2.75
N PRO A 42 -11.17 -28.27 -3.17
CA PRO A 42 -11.17 -28.77 -4.55
C PRO A 42 -12.40 -28.33 -5.34
N GLY A 43 -12.31 -28.38 -6.65
CA GLY A 43 -13.47 -28.53 -7.51
C GLY A 43 -13.62 -27.49 -8.62
N ALA A 44 -13.17 -27.88 -9.81
CA ALA A 44 -13.51 -27.22 -11.07
C ALA A 44 -14.93 -27.57 -11.51
N LEU A 45 -15.66 -26.58 -12.02
CA LEU A 45 -16.77 -26.81 -12.94
C LEU A 45 -16.81 -25.70 -13.99
N SER A 46 -16.83 -26.15 -15.22
CA SER A 46 -17.02 -25.41 -16.46
C SER A 46 -18.39 -24.78 -16.52
N THR A 47 -18.51 -23.55 -16.98
CA THR A 47 -19.78 -23.01 -17.45
C THR A 47 -19.64 -22.13 -18.67
N THR A 48 -20.47 -22.43 -19.61
CA THR A 48 -20.81 -21.78 -20.86
C THR A 48 -21.55 -20.46 -20.64
N ASP A 49 -21.44 -19.56 -21.63
CA ASP A 49 -22.06 -18.25 -21.80
C ASP A 49 -23.53 -18.16 -21.36
N ALA A 50 -23.81 -17.20 -20.47
CA ALA A 50 -25.14 -16.62 -20.30
C ALA A 50 -25.02 -15.11 -20.01
N LYS A 51 -25.66 -14.31 -20.82
CA LYS A 51 -25.80 -12.85 -20.70
C LYS A 51 -26.37 -12.46 -19.33
N GLN A 52 -25.72 -11.50 -18.71
CA GLN A 52 -26.11 -10.59 -17.63
C GLN A 52 -27.55 -10.74 -17.06
N ASN A 53 -27.75 -11.71 -16.18
CA ASN A 53 -28.77 -11.75 -15.14
C ASN A 53 -28.24 -12.67 -14.02
N GLY A 54 -27.04 -12.41 -13.54
CA GLY A 54 -26.51 -13.06 -12.35
C GLY A 54 -27.18 -12.51 -11.08
N PRO A 55 -27.12 -13.24 -9.95
CA PRO A 55 -27.55 -12.71 -8.68
C PRO A 55 -26.84 -11.37 -8.40
N PRO A 56 -27.48 -10.44 -7.66
CA PRO A 56 -26.84 -9.17 -7.32
C PRO A 56 -25.48 -9.43 -6.65
N PRO A 57 -24.46 -8.59 -6.91
CA PRO A 57 -23.13 -8.76 -6.33
C PRO A 57 -23.24 -8.85 -4.81
N SER A 58 -22.41 -9.69 -4.19
CA SER A 58 -22.30 -9.75 -2.73
C SER A 58 -21.95 -8.38 -2.15
N ASP A 59 -22.25 -8.15 -0.88
CA ASP A 59 -21.90 -6.89 -0.21
C ASP A 59 -20.41 -6.59 -0.32
N HIS A 60 -19.55 -7.60 -0.26
CA HIS A 60 -18.11 -7.46 -0.48
C HIS A 60 -17.80 -6.96 -1.91
N GLU A 61 -18.34 -7.60 -2.95
CA GLU A 61 -18.12 -7.23 -4.34
C GLU A 61 -18.58 -5.78 -4.64
N ARG A 62 -19.71 -5.37 -4.05
CA ARG A 62 -20.20 -4.00 -4.18
C ARG A 62 -19.27 -2.99 -3.53
N ARG A 63 -18.77 -3.26 -2.30
CA ARG A 63 -17.87 -2.38 -1.54
C ARG A 63 -16.51 -2.24 -2.21
N ILE A 64 -15.92 -3.35 -2.68
CA ILE A 64 -14.55 -3.38 -3.23
C ILE A 64 -14.46 -2.88 -4.68
N ALA A 65 -15.57 -2.80 -5.42
CA ALA A 65 -15.58 -2.50 -6.85
C ALA A 65 -14.88 -1.19 -7.20
N TRP A 66 -15.15 -0.12 -6.45
CA TRP A 66 -14.53 1.19 -6.70
C TRP A 66 -13.01 1.14 -6.43
N TRP A 67 -12.59 0.41 -5.39
CA TRP A 67 -11.20 0.31 -4.98
C TRP A 67 -10.37 -0.45 -6.04
N ARG A 68 -10.91 -1.53 -6.60
CA ARG A 68 -10.28 -2.24 -7.73
C ARG A 68 -10.07 -1.35 -8.94
N GLN A 69 -10.90 -0.34 -9.16
CA GLN A 69 -10.78 0.60 -10.27
C GLN A 69 -9.79 1.74 -9.96
N ALA A 70 -9.62 2.08 -8.71
CA ALA A 70 -8.83 3.23 -8.26
C ALA A 70 -7.34 3.07 -8.52
N LYS A 71 -6.76 1.90 -8.30
CA LYS A 71 -5.38 1.48 -8.57
C LYS A 71 -4.26 2.24 -7.86
N PHE A 72 -4.42 3.52 -7.56
CA PHE A 72 -3.36 4.37 -7.04
C PHE A 72 -3.86 5.29 -5.93
N GLY A 73 -3.21 5.23 -4.76
CA GLY A 73 -3.51 6.03 -3.58
C GLY A 73 -2.26 6.64 -2.93
N MET A 74 -2.47 7.66 -2.07
CA MET A 74 -1.45 8.29 -1.25
C MET A 74 -1.55 7.76 0.17
N PHE A 75 -0.46 7.23 0.69
CA PHE A 75 -0.29 7.00 2.12
C PHE A 75 0.42 8.19 2.75
N ILE A 76 0.05 8.56 3.97
CA ILE A 76 0.64 9.70 4.66
C ILE A 76 1.03 9.25 6.06
N HIS A 77 2.34 9.10 6.30
CA HIS A 77 2.88 8.91 7.63
C HIS A 77 3.32 10.24 8.20
N TRP A 78 2.54 10.74 9.15
CA TRP A 78 2.75 12.04 9.76
C TRP A 78 2.24 12.08 11.19
N GLY A 79 3.04 12.63 12.10
CA GLY A 79 2.76 12.69 13.52
C GLY A 79 3.92 13.32 14.28
N LEU A 80 4.03 13.08 15.58
CA LEU A 80 5.10 13.62 16.41
C LEU A 80 6.49 13.20 15.95
N TYR A 81 6.64 12.01 15.41
CA TYR A 81 7.89 11.51 14.83
C TYR A 81 8.44 12.38 13.69
N SER A 82 7.59 13.17 13.03
CA SER A 82 8.05 14.12 12.01
C SER A 82 8.89 15.27 12.60
N ILE A 83 8.74 15.56 13.90
CA ILE A 83 9.58 16.54 14.61
C ILE A 83 11.01 16.00 14.76
N LEU A 84 11.13 14.72 15.09
CA LEU A 84 12.42 14.06 15.24
C LEU A 84 13.18 13.96 13.91
N GLY A 85 12.44 13.74 12.81
CA GLY A 85 13.05 13.58 11.49
C GLY A 85 13.94 12.34 11.37
N ARG A 86 13.56 11.24 12.05
CA ARG A 86 14.32 9.98 12.10
C ARG A 86 13.43 8.75 11.82
N ASP A 87 12.43 8.90 10.94
CA ASP A 87 11.39 7.94 10.62
C ASP A 87 10.30 7.77 11.69
N ALA A 88 9.22 7.06 11.34
CA ALA A 88 8.06 6.84 12.19
C ALA A 88 8.33 5.87 13.36
N TRP A 89 9.39 5.08 13.29
CA TRP A 89 9.78 4.12 14.31
C TRP A 89 10.82 4.63 15.31
N ALA A 90 11.28 5.89 15.20
CA ALA A 90 12.36 6.44 16.01
C ALA A 90 12.17 6.23 17.52
N MET A 91 10.94 6.35 18.03
CA MET A 91 10.69 6.11 19.46
C MET A 91 11.07 4.69 19.90
N GLY A 92 10.70 3.68 19.09
CA GLY A 92 10.99 2.27 19.39
C GLY A 92 12.42 1.86 19.05
N ASP A 93 12.95 2.31 17.92
CA ASP A 93 14.29 1.94 17.44
C ASP A 93 15.42 2.57 18.28
N GLU A 94 15.17 3.75 18.85
CA GLU A 94 16.12 4.49 19.66
C GLU A 94 15.84 4.36 21.18
N ASP A 95 14.82 3.56 21.56
CA ASP A 95 14.38 3.36 22.96
C ASP A 95 14.15 4.69 23.71
N ILE A 96 13.49 5.65 23.02
CA ILE A 96 13.20 6.96 23.61
C ILE A 96 12.14 6.79 24.70
N PRO A 97 12.44 7.25 25.95
CA PRO A 97 11.48 7.15 27.06
C PRO A 97 10.15 7.85 26.72
N LEU A 98 9.04 7.25 27.17
CA LEU A 98 7.70 7.78 26.92
C LEU A 98 7.56 9.22 27.42
N GLU A 99 8.07 9.52 28.59
CA GLU A 99 8.04 10.85 29.23
C GLU A 99 8.76 11.91 28.37
N GLU A 100 9.87 11.54 27.73
CA GLU A 100 10.60 12.40 26.80
C GLU A 100 9.85 12.57 25.48
N TYR A 101 9.36 11.46 24.92
CA TYR A 101 8.68 11.50 23.63
C TYR A 101 7.39 12.30 23.64
N GLN A 102 6.60 12.18 24.69
CA GLN A 102 5.31 12.90 24.81
C GLN A 102 5.47 14.43 24.87
N GLU A 103 6.65 14.95 25.27
CA GLU A 103 6.93 16.39 25.25
C GLU A 103 6.93 16.99 23.84
N LEU A 104 7.11 16.16 22.81
CA LEU A 104 7.01 16.58 21.41
C LEU A 104 5.62 17.16 21.08
N ALA A 105 4.58 16.72 21.77
CA ALA A 105 3.21 17.23 21.56
C ALA A 105 3.10 18.75 21.84
N ALA A 106 3.93 19.29 22.75
CA ALA A 106 4.01 20.73 23.00
C ALA A 106 4.69 21.53 21.87
N GLN A 107 5.42 20.83 20.99
CA GLN A 107 6.17 21.42 19.88
C GLN A 107 5.45 21.26 18.54
N PHE A 108 4.43 20.38 18.45
CA PHE A 108 3.76 20.04 17.20
C PHE A 108 2.81 21.17 16.73
N ARG A 109 3.26 21.97 15.77
CA ARG A 109 2.57 23.17 15.26
C ARG A 109 2.51 23.17 13.73
N PRO A 110 1.70 22.29 13.13
CA PRO A 110 1.60 22.20 11.67
C PRO A 110 0.89 23.42 11.05
N ALA A 111 1.27 23.73 9.81
CA ALA A 111 0.62 24.76 9.02
C ALA A 111 -0.84 24.40 8.72
N GLN A 112 -1.74 25.41 8.78
CA GLN A 112 -3.18 25.19 8.57
C GLN A 112 -3.56 24.67 7.18
N ASN A 113 -2.76 24.94 6.17
CA ASN A 113 -3.05 24.55 4.79
C ASN A 113 -2.38 23.23 4.38
N ALA A 114 -1.65 22.57 5.26
CA ALA A 114 -0.90 21.36 4.94
C ALA A 114 -1.78 20.25 4.31
N PRO A 115 -2.93 19.85 4.89
CA PRO A 115 -3.77 18.83 4.29
C PRO A 115 -4.31 19.20 2.90
N ARG A 116 -4.57 20.48 2.65
CA ARG A 116 -5.00 20.96 1.31
C ARG A 116 -3.90 20.83 0.27
N ILE A 117 -2.65 21.09 0.66
CA ILE A 117 -1.48 20.89 -0.21
C ILE A 117 -1.33 19.42 -0.57
N TRP A 118 -1.46 18.52 0.42
CA TRP A 118 -1.40 17.07 0.19
C TRP A 118 -2.49 16.61 -0.77
N ALA A 119 -3.75 17.02 -0.56
CA ALA A 119 -4.88 16.61 -1.38
C ALA A 119 -4.73 17.09 -2.84
N ARG A 120 -4.32 18.35 -3.06
CA ARG A 120 -4.02 18.86 -4.41
C ARG A 120 -2.90 18.11 -5.08
N LEU A 121 -1.83 17.80 -4.35
CA LEU A 121 -0.70 17.04 -4.89
C LEU A 121 -1.12 15.62 -5.23
N ALA A 122 -1.87 14.93 -4.35
CA ALA A 122 -2.41 13.61 -4.62
C ALA A 122 -3.30 13.60 -5.87
N ARG A 123 -4.22 14.58 -5.99
CA ARG A 123 -5.09 14.72 -7.15
C ARG A 123 -4.29 14.95 -8.44
N SER A 124 -3.29 15.85 -8.39
CA SER A 124 -2.44 16.16 -9.54
C SER A 124 -1.53 14.99 -9.94
N ALA A 125 -1.13 14.16 -8.97
CA ALA A 125 -0.37 12.92 -9.20
C ALA A 125 -1.25 11.79 -9.75
N GLY A 126 -2.56 11.99 -9.91
CA GLY A 126 -3.49 10.99 -10.44
C GLY A 126 -4.03 10.01 -9.38
N MET A 127 -3.73 10.21 -8.11
CA MET A 127 -4.24 9.36 -7.03
C MET A 127 -5.76 9.49 -6.89
N ARG A 128 -6.44 8.45 -6.41
CA ARG A 128 -7.89 8.36 -6.28
C ARG A 128 -8.37 8.35 -4.84
N TYR A 129 -7.48 8.08 -3.90
CA TYR A 129 -7.75 8.05 -2.46
C TYR A 129 -6.49 8.41 -1.68
N MET A 130 -6.71 8.79 -0.42
CA MET A 130 -5.64 9.10 0.52
C MET A 130 -5.90 8.36 1.83
N VAL A 131 -4.84 7.85 2.46
CA VAL A 131 -4.89 7.18 3.77
C VAL A 131 -3.94 7.92 4.71
N LEU A 132 -4.47 8.46 5.82
CA LEU A 132 -3.70 9.17 6.84
C LEU A 132 -3.48 8.27 8.07
N THR A 133 -2.30 8.28 8.64
CA THR A 133 -2.04 7.73 9.98
C THR A 133 -2.76 8.57 11.03
N THR A 134 -4.02 8.22 11.35
CA THR A 134 -4.81 8.96 12.35
C THR A 134 -4.27 8.82 13.76
N LYS A 135 -3.67 7.67 14.06
CA LYS A 135 -2.83 7.35 15.22
C LYS A 135 -1.79 6.32 14.78
N HIS A 136 -0.51 6.59 15.02
CA HIS A 136 0.58 5.65 14.79
C HIS A 136 0.98 4.94 16.11
N HIS A 137 2.07 4.19 16.13
CA HIS A 137 2.45 3.31 17.26
C HIS A 137 2.75 4.06 18.56
N GLU A 138 3.19 5.32 18.47
CA GLU A 138 3.47 6.18 19.63
C GLU A 138 2.21 6.63 20.38
N GLY A 139 1.02 6.36 19.84
CA GLY A 139 -0.25 6.59 20.50
C GLY A 139 -0.81 8.01 20.37
N PHE A 140 -0.10 8.96 19.73
CA PHE A 140 -0.60 10.31 19.55
C PHE A 140 -1.74 10.36 18.53
N CYS A 141 -2.92 10.81 18.97
CA CYS A 141 -4.09 10.91 18.13
C CYS A 141 -4.12 12.23 17.37
N LEU A 142 -4.16 12.20 16.03
CA LEU A 142 -4.31 13.40 15.21
C LEU A 142 -5.76 13.93 15.21
N PHE A 143 -6.71 13.19 15.77
CA PHE A 143 -8.16 13.45 15.81
C PHE A 143 -8.62 13.84 17.21
N ASP A 144 -9.81 14.42 17.28
CA ASP A 144 -10.48 14.69 18.54
C ASP A 144 -11.04 13.41 19.15
N THR A 145 -10.58 13.08 20.36
CA THR A 145 -11.01 11.90 21.10
C THR A 145 -11.31 12.22 22.55
N GLY A 146 -12.39 11.61 23.07
CA GLY A 146 -12.74 11.66 24.48
C GLY A 146 -11.99 10.65 25.35
N LEU A 147 -11.19 9.76 24.73
CA LEU A 147 -10.60 8.60 25.43
C LEU A 147 -9.17 8.81 25.92
N THR A 148 -8.51 9.88 25.47
CA THR A 148 -7.18 10.29 25.93
C THR A 148 -6.99 11.81 25.76
N ASP A 149 -6.11 12.39 26.57
CA ASP A 149 -5.66 13.77 26.39
C ASP A 149 -4.43 13.87 25.46
N TYR A 150 -3.84 12.71 25.08
CA TYR A 150 -2.72 12.66 24.16
C TYR A 150 -3.20 12.74 22.71
N CYS A 151 -3.74 13.91 22.35
CA CYS A 151 -4.32 14.15 21.04
C CYS A 151 -4.10 15.61 20.58
N ALA A 152 -4.13 15.82 19.26
CA ALA A 152 -3.84 17.09 18.62
C ALA A 152 -4.72 18.25 19.11
N PRO A 153 -6.06 18.12 19.30
CA PRO A 153 -6.90 19.19 19.81
C PRO A 153 -6.55 19.65 21.22
N LYS A 154 -6.00 18.76 22.08
CA LYS A 154 -5.67 19.06 23.48
C LYS A 154 -4.19 19.44 23.70
N CYS A 155 -3.39 19.48 22.64
CA CYS A 155 -1.97 19.81 22.66
C CYS A 155 -1.70 21.17 21.99
N ALA A 156 -0.41 21.48 21.70
CA ALA A 156 0.01 22.75 21.12
C ALA A 156 -0.66 23.11 19.79
N THR A 157 -1.10 22.11 19.05
CA THR A 157 -1.81 22.29 17.80
C THR A 157 -3.21 22.88 17.98
N GLY A 158 -3.97 22.48 19.02
CA GLY A 158 -5.31 22.96 19.32
C GLY A 158 -6.33 22.70 18.20
N ARG A 159 -6.06 21.76 17.28
CA ARG A 159 -6.85 21.51 16.07
C ARG A 159 -7.08 20.03 15.85
N ASP A 160 -8.23 19.68 15.29
CA ASP A 160 -8.52 18.33 14.78
C ASP A 160 -7.94 18.18 13.36
N LEU A 161 -6.75 17.56 13.28
CA LEU A 161 -6.00 17.42 12.04
C LEU A 161 -6.62 16.37 11.11
N VAL A 162 -7.35 15.41 11.66
CA VAL A 162 -8.09 14.43 10.86
C VAL A 162 -9.29 15.08 10.19
N ARG A 163 -9.98 16.01 10.89
CA ARG A 163 -11.05 16.80 10.27
C ARG A 163 -10.54 17.60 9.08
N GLU A 164 -9.43 18.31 9.26
CA GLU A 164 -8.80 19.08 8.19
C GLU A 164 -8.38 18.22 6.99
N PHE A 165 -7.84 17.03 7.27
CA PHE A 165 -7.48 16.06 6.22
C PHE A 165 -8.72 15.58 5.44
N VAL A 166 -9.79 15.19 6.14
CA VAL A 166 -11.03 14.70 5.52
C VAL A 166 -11.64 15.77 4.62
N ASP A 167 -11.73 17.02 5.12
CA ASP A 167 -12.29 18.14 4.35
C ASP A 167 -11.44 18.45 3.12
N ALA A 168 -10.12 18.41 3.26
CA ALA A 168 -9.19 18.62 2.16
C ALA A 168 -9.30 17.52 1.09
N ALA A 169 -9.29 16.25 1.48
CA ALA A 169 -9.41 15.13 0.54
C ALA A 169 -10.74 15.19 -0.25
N ARG A 170 -11.85 15.44 0.44
CA ARG A 170 -13.17 15.57 -0.19
C ARG A 170 -13.27 16.77 -1.13
N SER A 171 -12.67 17.92 -0.78
CA SER A 171 -12.66 19.10 -1.63
C SER A 171 -11.98 18.87 -2.99
N GLU A 172 -11.06 17.91 -3.06
CA GLU A 172 -10.37 17.49 -4.29
C GLU A 172 -11.00 16.25 -4.95
N GLY A 173 -12.14 15.76 -4.43
CA GLY A 173 -12.83 14.58 -4.95
C GLY A 173 -12.09 13.26 -4.72
N LEU A 174 -11.22 13.21 -3.70
CA LEU A 174 -10.49 12.01 -3.29
C LEU A 174 -11.28 11.24 -2.23
N ARG A 175 -11.19 9.92 -2.27
CA ARG A 175 -11.75 9.08 -1.23
C ARG A 175 -10.85 9.07 0.00
N VAL A 176 -11.49 8.90 1.16
CA VAL A 176 -10.87 9.06 2.48
C VAL A 176 -10.59 7.70 3.11
N GLY A 177 -9.35 7.47 3.47
CA GLY A 177 -8.93 6.32 4.25
C GLY A 177 -8.29 6.74 5.57
N PHE A 178 -8.52 5.94 6.60
CA PHE A 178 -7.88 6.06 7.90
C PHE A 178 -6.98 4.85 8.15
N TYR A 179 -5.72 5.10 8.46
CA TYR A 179 -4.85 4.12 9.10
C TYR A 179 -4.98 4.27 10.61
N TYR A 180 -5.05 3.16 11.29
CA TYR A 180 -5.11 3.09 12.74
C TYR A 180 -4.18 1.99 13.27
N SER A 181 -3.17 2.39 14.05
CA SER A 181 -2.34 1.44 14.78
C SER A 181 -3.10 0.84 15.94
N MET A 182 -3.18 -0.50 15.97
CA MET A 182 -3.71 -1.24 17.12
C MET A 182 -2.66 -1.32 18.24
N MET A 183 -1.37 -1.23 17.91
CA MET A 183 -0.29 -1.01 18.86
C MET A 183 -0.31 0.43 19.38
N ASP A 184 -0.05 0.62 20.67
CA ASP A 184 -0.05 1.93 21.31
C ASP A 184 0.94 1.97 22.46
N TRP A 185 2.12 2.52 22.20
CA TRP A 185 3.21 2.59 23.20
C TRP A 185 2.91 3.54 24.36
N HIS A 186 1.99 4.48 24.16
CA HIS A 186 1.57 5.43 25.19
C HIS A 186 0.54 4.84 26.14
N HIS A 187 -0.32 3.90 25.68
CA HIS A 187 -1.37 3.35 26.53
C HIS A 187 -0.82 2.52 27.70
N PRO A 188 -1.21 2.80 28.96
CA PRO A 188 -0.61 2.15 30.14
C PRO A 188 -0.78 0.62 30.14
N ASP A 189 -1.89 0.14 29.59
CA ASP A 189 -2.21 -1.29 29.56
C ASP A 189 -1.58 -2.05 28.38
N TRP A 190 -0.98 -1.35 27.39
CA TRP A 190 -0.48 -2.00 26.18
C TRP A 190 0.49 -3.15 26.46
N ARG A 191 1.45 -2.92 27.36
CA ARG A 191 2.50 -3.91 27.69
C ARG A 191 1.96 -5.09 28.46
N THR A 192 0.91 -4.93 29.27
CA THR A 192 0.35 -5.94 30.15
C THR A 192 -0.89 -6.63 29.59
N ALA A 193 -1.51 -6.10 28.55
CA ALA A 193 -2.75 -6.61 27.96
C ALA A 193 -2.68 -8.09 27.53
N LYS A 194 -1.49 -8.59 27.18
CA LYS A 194 -1.30 -10.00 26.82
C LYS A 194 -1.55 -10.93 28.00
N ASP A 195 -1.07 -10.57 29.18
CA ASP A 195 -1.00 -11.44 30.35
C ASP A 195 -2.05 -11.08 31.42
N ASP A 196 -2.51 -9.82 31.44
CA ASP A 196 -3.55 -9.33 32.38
C ASP A 196 -4.87 -9.11 31.62
N ARG A 197 -5.90 -9.86 32.03
CA ARG A 197 -7.24 -9.77 31.44
C ARG A 197 -7.87 -8.39 31.64
N ALA A 198 -7.75 -7.78 32.82
CA ALA A 198 -8.36 -6.48 33.10
C ALA A 198 -7.69 -5.36 32.27
N ALA A 199 -6.37 -5.40 32.13
CA ALA A 199 -5.62 -4.51 31.24
C ALA A 199 -6.05 -4.72 29.78
N ARG A 200 -6.19 -5.98 29.34
CA ARG A 200 -6.70 -6.31 28.01
C ARG A 200 -8.07 -5.72 27.76
N ASP A 201 -9.01 -5.97 28.65
CA ASP A 201 -10.39 -5.52 28.49
C ASP A 201 -10.44 -3.98 28.36
N ARG A 202 -9.65 -3.22 29.15
CA ARG A 202 -9.54 -1.76 29.04
C ARG A 202 -8.90 -1.31 27.73
N PHE A 203 -7.80 -1.96 27.30
CA PHE A 203 -7.09 -1.61 26.08
C PHE A 203 -7.92 -1.90 24.81
N VAL A 204 -8.64 -3.03 24.78
CA VAL A 204 -9.59 -3.37 23.71
C VAL A 204 -10.75 -2.36 23.69
N ALA A 205 -11.33 -2.02 24.83
CA ALA A 205 -12.40 -1.02 24.92
C ALA A 205 -11.95 0.35 24.42
N TYR A 206 -10.74 0.79 24.77
CA TYR A 206 -10.11 2.01 24.27
C TYR A 206 -9.96 1.98 22.74
N THR A 207 -9.40 0.90 22.19
CA THR A 207 -9.19 0.74 20.73
C THR A 207 -10.53 0.76 19.97
N HIS A 208 -11.53 -0.02 20.42
CA HIS A 208 -12.85 -0.03 19.80
C HIS A 208 -13.56 1.31 19.94
N GLY A 209 -13.38 2.01 21.07
CA GLY A 209 -13.93 3.34 21.32
C GLY A 209 -13.38 4.38 20.33
N GLN A 210 -12.06 4.44 20.14
CA GLN A 210 -11.42 5.34 19.18
C GLN A 210 -11.84 5.06 17.73
N LEU A 211 -11.94 3.78 17.34
CA LEU A 211 -12.46 3.41 16.03
C LEU A 211 -13.91 3.87 15.84
N ARG A 212 -14.73 3.75 16.88
CA ARG A 212 -16.11 4.26 16.85
C ARG A 212 -16.14 5.78 16.65
N GLU A 213 -15.32 6.55 17.36
CA GLU A 213 -15.20 8.00 17.18
C GLU A 213 -14.79 8.35 15.75
N LEU A 214 -13.73 7.73 15.22
CA LEU A 214 -13.23 7.95 13.87
C LEU A 214 -14.28 7.64 12.79
N LEU A 215 -15.08 6.59 12.97
CA LEU A 215 -16.06 6.16 11.97
C LEU A 215 -17.44 6.83 12.13
N SER A 216 -17.68 7.54 13.25
CA SER A 216 -18.94 8.25 13.48
C SER A 216 -18.82 9.76 13.24
N ASN A 217 -17.66 10.37 13.55
CA ASN A 217 -17.55 11.82 13.65
C ASN A 217 -17.11 12.50 12.34
N TYR A 218 -16.59 11.78 11.36
CA TYR A 218 -15.96 12.35 10.16
C TYR A 218 -16.75 12.10 8.86
N GLY A 219 -18.03 11.67 8.97
CA GLY A 219 -18.88 11.35 7.82
C GLY A 219 -18.42 10.06 7.12
N LYS A 220 -18.60 9.96 5.80
CA LYS A 220 -18.27 8.73 5.06
C LYS A 220 -16.75 8.50 5.04
N ILE A 221 -16.33 7.31 5.45
CA ILE A 221 -14.95 6.82 5.36
C ILE A 221 -14.92 5.64 4.38
N ASP A 222 -14.02 5.70 3.42
CA ASP A 222 -13.98 4.73 2.32
C ASP A 222 -13.03 3.55 2.61
N ILE A 223 -11.98 3.75 3.42
CA ILE A 223 -10.99 2.71 3.76
C ILE A 223 -10.67 2.78 5.25
N LEU A 224 -10.63 1.62 5.91
CA LEU A 224 -10.00 1.45 7.21
C LEU A 224 -8.78 0.53 7.06
N TRP A 225 -7.63 1.07 7.38
CA TRP A 225 -6.34 0.43 7.32
C TRP A 225 -5.83 0.14 8.74
N TYR A 226 -6.11 -1.05 9.26
CA TYR A 226 -5.54 -1.51 10.52
C TYR A 226 -4.06 -1.79 10.39
N ASP A 227 -3.32 -1.62 11.49
CA ASP A 227 -1.92 -2.03 11.54
C ASP A 227 -1.51 -2.51 12.94
N MET A 228 -0.44 -3.32 12.96
CA MET A 228 0.24 -3.79 14.17
C MET A 228 -0.72 -4.36 15.24
N PRO A 229 -1.35 -5.51 15.00
CA PRO A 229 -2.32 -6.12 15.92
C PRO A 229 -1.65 -6.80 17.14
N VAL A 230 -0.48 -6.35 17.55
CA VAL A 230 0.20 -6.80 18.74
C VAL A 230 -0.26 -5.99 19.97
N PRO A 231 -0.27 -6.54 21.20
CA PRO A 231 0.25 -7.85 21.56
C PRO A 231 -0.78 -8.99 21.55
N LEU A 232 -2.01 -8.77 21.04
CA LEU A 232 -3.11 -9.72 21.14
C LEU A 232 -3.31 -10.48 19.81
N ASP A 233 -3.96 -11.64 19.90
CA ASP A 233 -4.49 -12.37 18.73
C ASP A 233 -5.90 -11.88 18.35
N ALA A 234 -6.49 -12.44 17.30
CA ALA A 234 -7.82 -12.04 16.81
C ALA A 234 -8.93 -12.21 17.87
N THR A 235 -8.82 -13.22 18.72
CA THR A 235 -9.76 -13.47 19.81
C THR A 235 -9.58 -12.41 20.91
N GLY A 236 -8.34 -12.13 21.29
CA GLY A 236 -8.02 -11.11 22.29
C GLY A 236 -8.46 -9.71 21.89
N TRP A 237 -8.35 -9.34 20.62
CA TRP A 237 -8.84 -8.10 20.07
C TRP A 237 -10.36 -8.05 19.84
N HIS A 238 -11.05 -9.18 19.93
CA HIS A 238 -12.43 -9.31 19.48
C HIS A 238 -12.61 -8.85 18.03
N SER A 239 -11.67 -9.22 17.16
CA SER A 239 -11.57 -8.70 15.78
C SER A 239 -12.85 -8.86 14.96
N GLU A 240 -13.61 -9.96 15.13
CA GLU A 240 -14.91 -10.15 14.47
C GLU A 240 -15.95 -9.12 14.94
N ALA A 241 -16.04 -8.87 16.24
CA ALA A 241 -16.95 -7.87 16.80
C ALA A 241 -16.54 -6.46 16.38
N MET A 242 -15.22 -6.19 16.33
CA MET A 242 -14.67 -4.94 15.82
C MET A 242 -15.04 -4.70 14.35
N ASN A 243 -14.83 -5.68 13.45
CA ASN A 243 -15.22 -5.54 12.05
C ASN A 243 -16.75 -5.40 11.88
N ARG A 244 -17.54 -6.09 12.67
CA ARG A 244 -19.00 -5.93 12.66
C ARG A 244 -19.41 -4.50 13.00
N MET A 245 -18.87 -3.94 14.08
CA MET A 245 -19.08 -2.53 14.47
C MET A 245 -18.68 -1.57 13.35
N VAL A 246 -17.53 -1.79 12.71
CA VAL A 246 -17.04 -0.97 11.60
C VAL A 246 -18.03 -0.98 10.43
N LEU A 247 -18.51 -2.16 10.02
CA LEU A 247 -19.46 -2.29 8.92
C LEU A 247 -20.87 -1.78 9.26
N GLU A 248 -21.29 -1.83 10.53
CA GLU A 248 -22.54 -1.22 11.01
C GLU A 248 -22.46 0.33 10.92
N LEU A 249 -21.32 0.92 11.27
CA LEU A 249 -21.12 2.38 11.20
C LEU A 249 -20.87 2.86 9.77
N GLN A 250 -20.18 2.09 8.96
CA GLN A 250 -19.75 2.44 7.60
C GLN A 250 -19.98 1.24 6.64
N PRO A 251 -21.21 1.02 6.16
CA PRO A 251 -21.54 -0.17 5.34
C PRO A 251 -20.77 -0.30 4.02
N GLU A 252 -20.22 0.80 3.51
CA GLU A 252 -19.48 0.84 2.24
C GLU A 252 -17.95 0.87 2.42
N ILE A 253 -17.45 0.76 3.65
CA ILE A 253 -16.02 0.82 3.94
C ILE A 253 -15.31 -0.43 3.46
N VAL A 254 -14.07 -0.27 2.99
CA VAL A 254 -13.16 -1.35 2.62
C VAL A 254 -12.12 -1.52 3.73
N ILE A 255 -11.86 -2.75 4.17
CA ILE A 255 -11.06 -3.06 5.34
C ILE A 255 -9.90 -3.99 4.94
N ASN A 256 -8.66 -3.66 5.35
CA ASN A 256 -7.51 -4.52 5.14
C ASN A 256 -7.49 -5.74 6.09
N ASN A 257 -6.52 -6.64 5.88
CA ASN A 257 -6.39 -7.88 6.65
C ASN A 257 -5.50 -7.78 7.91
N ARG A 258 -5.05 -6.57 8.32
CA ARG A 258 -4.07 -6.45 9.42
C ARG A 258 -4.67 -6.47 10.82
N ASN A 259 -5.96 -6.73 10.97
CA ASN A 259 -6.57 -7.04 12.26
C ASN A 259 -6.70 -8.56 12.52
N LEU A 260 -5.88 -9.37 11.84
CA LEU A 260 -5.81 -10.83 11.94
C LEU A 260 -7.02 -11.59 11.36
N LEU A 261 -7.89 -10.91 10.63
CA LEU A 261 -8.96 -11.49 9.81
C LEU A 261 -8.63 -11.33 8.31
N ALA A 262 -9.37 -12.04 7.46
CA ALA A 262 -9.12 -12.01 6.02
C ALA A 262 -9.22 -10.60 5.40
N GLY A 263 -10.12 -9.75 5.91
CA GLY A 263 -10.37 -8.43 5.35
C GLY A 263 -10.94 -8.46 3.92
N ASP A 264 -11.03 -7.28 3.30
CA ASP A 264 -11.40 -7.15 1.89
C ASP A 264 -10.16 -7.24 0.98
N PHE A 265 -9.00 -6.85 1.46
CA PHE A 265 -7.74 -6.92 0.72
C PHE A 265 -6.54 -7.19 1.64
N SER A 266 -5.50 -7.80 1.08
CA SER A 266 -4.21 -8.02 1.75
C SER A 266 -3.21 -6.89 1.42
N THR A 267 -2.21 -6.71 2.30
CA THR A 267 -1.30 -5.58 2.24
C THR A 267 0.18 -5.99 2.27
N PRO A 268 0.71 -6.53 1.15
CA PRO A 268 2.14 -6.72 1.04
C PRO A 268 2.87 -5.37 1.17
N GLU A 269 3.92 -5.37 1.97
CA GLU A 269 4.71 -4.19 2.26
C GLU A 269 6.03 -4.21 1.51
N GLN A 270 6.41 -3.09 0.87
CA GLN A 270 7.64 -2.92 0.08
C GLN A 270 7.81 -4.01 -1.00
N SER A 271 6.71 -4.54 -1.52
CA SER A 271 6.71 -5.66 -2.48
C SER A 271 5.59 -5.50 -3.49
N THR A 272 5.89 -5.76 -4.76
CA THR A 272 4.90 -5.86 -5.86
C THR A 272 4.42 -7.29 -6.09
N GLN A 273 4.78 -8.25 -5.23
CA GLN A 273 4.36 -9.64 -5.37
C GLN A 273 2.90 -9.81 -4.96
N ALA A 274 2.10 -10.21 -5.93
CA ALA A 274 0.67 -10.37 -5.77
C ALA A 274 0.27 -11.58 -4.94
N GLY A 275 -0.78 -11.40 -4.11
CA GLY A 275 -1.59 -12.48 -3.59
C GLY A 275 -2.59 -13.03 -4.62
N LYS A 276 -3.35 -14.06 -4.25
CA LYS A 276 -4.42 -14.62 -5.10
C LYS A 276 -5.71 -13.80 -5.06
N ALA A 277 -5.94 -13.03 -4.01
CA ALA A 277 -7.12 -12.19 -3.76
C ALA A 277 -6.83 -10.72 -4.07
N ASP A 278 -7.73 -9.82 -3.73
CA ASP A 278 -7.51 -8.38 -3.77
C ASP A 278 -6.36 -7.99 -2.84
N TRP A 279 -5.52 -7.08 -3.28
CA TRP A 279 -4.31 -6.69 -2.56
C TRP A 279 -3.85 -5.28 -2.89
N GLU A 280 -3.17 -4.65 -1.95
CA GLU A 280 -2.61 -3.32 -2.07
C GLU A 280 -1.16 -3.33 -1.60
N SER A 281 -0.23 -2.98 -2.47
CA SER A 281 1.14 -2.78 -2.07
C SER A 281 1.31 -1.41 -1.42
N CYS A 282 1.75 -1.37 -0.18
CA CYS A 282 2.16 -0.13 0.45
C CYS A 282 3.69 0.01 0.39
N MET A 283 4.14 1.15 -0.14
CA MET A 283 5.57 1.42 -0.34
C MET A 283 5.96 2.85 -0.03
N THR A 284 7.19 3.03 0.42
CA THR A 284 7.85 4.32 0.59
C THR A 284 8.49 4.80 -0.72
N MET A 285 8.69 6.11 -0.85
CA MET A 285 9.46 6.70 -1.96
C MET A 285 10.97 6.57 -1.76
N ASN A 286 11.42 6.54 -0.50
CA ASN A 286 12.77 6.27 -0.02
C ASN A 286 12.75 5.02 0.87
N ASP A 287 13.54 4.91 1.91
CA ASP A 287 13.51 3.77 2.84
C ASP A 287 12.66 4.04 4.10
N SER A 288 12.28 5.32 4.34
CA SER A 288 11.57 5.76 5.55
C SER A 288 10.08 5.94 5.32
N TRP A 289 9.24 5.58 6.30
CA TRP A 289 7.80 5.86 6.31
C TRP A 289 7.52 7.30 6.73
N GLY A 290 8.05 7.73 7.86
CA GLY A 290 7.99 9.12 8.33
C GLY A 290 9.06 9.99 7.68
N TYR A 291 9.04 11.29 7.99
CA TYR A 291 10.06 12.22 7.52
C TYR A 291 11.44 11.84 8.06
N ASN A 292 12.42 11.76 7.16
CA ASN A 292 13.84 11.55 7.48
C ASN A 292 14.71 12.36 6.50
N PRO A 293 15.30 13.49 6.92
CA PRO A 293 16.12 14.35 6.06
C PRO A 293 17.45 13.71 5.65
N THR A 294 17.89 12.65 6.33
CA THR A 294 19.15 11.95 6.03
C THR A 294 18.97 10.77 5.10
N ASP A 295 17.73 10.38 4.83
CA ASP A 295 17.42 9.31 3.89
C ASP A 295 17.32 9.87 2.46
N HIS A 296 18.39 9.64 1.71
CA HIS A 296 18.52 10.06 0.31
C HIS A 296 18.37 8.92 -0.69
N ASN A 297 17.98 7.73 -0.25
CA ASN A 297 17.79 6.56 -1.11
C ASN A 297 16.45 6.57 -1.85
N TRP A 298 16.25 7.60 -2.65
CA TRP A 298 15.01 7.83 -3.37
C TRP A 298 14.85 6.91 -4.58
N LYS A 299 13.77 6.17 -4.66
CA LYS A 299 13.34 5.48 -5.88
C LYS A 299 13.16 6.51 -7.00
N SER A 300 13.60 6.22 -8.22
CA SER A 300 13.38 7.10 -9.36
C SER A 300 11.88 7.13 -9.75
N SER A 301 11.45 8.17 -10.46
CA SER A 301 10.08 8.23 -11.00
C SER A 301 9.79 7.05 -11.92
N GLN A 302 10.77 6.57 -12.68
CA GLN A 302 10.66 5.35 -13.48
C GLN A 302 10.39 4.13 -12.60
N GLN A 303 11.15 3.93 -11.52
CA GLN A 303 10.95 2.81 -10.59
C GLN A 303 9.55 2.85 -9.94
N LEU A 304 9.07 4.02 -9.55
CA LEU A 304 7.74 4.19 -8.96
C LEU A 304 6.62 3.88 -9.95
N LEU A 305 6.77 4.27 -11.22
CA LEU A 305 5.84 3.92 -12.29
C LEU A 305 5.90 2.43 -12.66
N GLN A 306 7.08 1.81 -12.61
CA GLN A 306 7.23 0.37 -12.76
C GLN A 306 6.48 -0.37 -11.66
N ASN A 307 6.65 0.02 -10.40
CA ASN A 307 5.93 -0.58 -9.27
C ASN A 307 4.40 -0.44 -9.43
N LEU A 308 3.92 0.74 -9.86
CA LEU A 308 2.49 0.96 -10.13
C LEU A 308 1.97 0.02 -11.23
N ALA A 309 2.71 -0.11 -12.33
CA ALA A 309 2.34 -0.98 -13.44
C ALA A 309 2.37 -2.47 -13.05
N GLU A 310 3.36 -2.89 -12.26
CA GLU A 310 3.45 -4.25 -11.69
C GLU A 310 2.25 -4.59 -10.82
N CYS A 311 1.92 -3.71 -9.87
CA CYS A 311 0.75 -3.89 -9.01
C CYS A 311 -0.53 -3.99 -9.84
N THR A 312 -0.68 -3.10 -10.81
CA THR A 312 -1.86 -3.02 -11.69
C THR A 312 -2.01 -4.26 -12.57
N ARG A 313 -0.91 -4.76 -13.17
CA ARG A 313 -0.87 -5.99 -13.96
C ARG A 313 -1.48 -7.16 -13.20
N ASP A 314 -1.14 -7.30 -11.93
CA ASP A 314 -1.59 -8.39 -11.08
C ASP A 314 -2.93 -8.10 -10.36
N GLY A 315 -3.62 -7.05 -10.78
CA GLY A 315 -4.95 -6.68 -10.29
C GLY A 315 -4.95 -5.90 -8.98
N GLY A 316 -3.78 -5.65 -8.39
CA GLY A 316 -3.64 -4.94 -7.13
C GLY A 316 -3.70 -3.42 -7.27
N ASN A 317 -3.66 -2.75 -6.11
CA ASN A 317 -3.49 -1.31 -5.96
C ASN A 317 -2.07 -0.97 -5.47
N TYR A 318 -1.66 0.27 -5.70
CA TYR A 318 -0.42 0.83 -5.22
C TYR A 318 -0.69 2.02 -4.29
N LEU A 319 -0.34 1.88 -3.02
CA LEU A 319 -0.46 2.91 -1.98
C LEU A 319 0.93 3.48 -1.70
N LEU A 320 1.24 4.62 -2.33
CA LEU A 320 2.56 5.25 -2.29
C LEU A 320 2.63 6.26 -1.14
N ASN A 321 3.61 6.07 -0.26
CA ASN A 321 3.77 6.86 0.95
C ASN A 321 4.47 8.21 0.70
N ILE A 322 4.02 9.22 1.42
CA ILE A 322 4.76 10.45 1.71
C ILE A 322 4.99 10.56 3.22
N GLY A 323 6.15 11.09 3.61
CA GLY A 323 6.48 11.48 4.98
C GLY A 323 6.60 13.00 5.09
N PRO A 324 5.53 13.74 5.41
CA PRO A 324 5.61 15.18 5.58
C PRO A 324 6.49 15.59 6.76
N MET A 325 7.12 16.76 6.68
CA MET A 325 7.83 17.43 7.78
C MET A 325 6.86 17.79 8.91
N ALA A 326 7.37 18.17 10.06
CA ALA A 326 6.55 18.51 11.23
C ALA A 326 5.53 19.63 10.97
N ASP A 327 5.88 20.60 10.14
CA ASP A 327 4.99 21.69 9.71
C ASP A 327 3.95 21.27 8.65
N GLY A 328 4.02 20.01 8.19
CA GLY A 328 3.18 19.43 7.13
C GLY A 328 3.67 19.70 5.71
N SER A 329 4.79 20.36 5.52
CA SER A 329 5.38 20.51 4.18
C SER A 329 5.91 19.18 3.66
N ILE A 330 5.85 18.99 2.32
CA ILE A 330 6.28 17.75 1.67
C ILE A 330 7.71 17.95 1.15
N PRO A 331 8.62 16.97 1.35
CA PRO A 331 9.97 17.03 0.78
C PRO A 331 9.96 17.27 -0.74
N ALA A 332 10.84 18.15 -1.21
CA ALA A 332 10.91 18.52 -2.63
C ALA A 332 11.08 17.30 -3.56
N ALA A 333 11.88 16.32 -3.12
CA ALA A 333 12.08 15.08 -3.85
C ALA A 333 10.79 14.25 -4.05
N SER A 334 9.88 14.26 -3.06
CA SER A 334 8.57 13.62 -3.20
C SER A 334 7.67 14.39 -4.17
N ILE A 335 7.66 15.72 -4.09
CA ILE A 335 6.87 16.59 -5.00
C ILE A 335 7.27 16.38 -6.45
N GLU A 336 8.57 16.35 -6.74
CA GLU A 336 9.10 16.13 -8.09
C GLU A 336 8.63 14.80 -8.68
N ARG A 337 8.75 13.72 -7.91
CA ARG A 337 8.32 12.37 -8.32
C ARG A 337 6.82 12.30 -8.57
N LEU A 338 6.02 12.86 -7.68
CA LEU A 338 4.56 12.87 -7.82
C LEU A 338 4.11 13.70 -9.03
N ARG A 339 4.78 14.81 -9.33
CA ARG A 339 4.51 15.59 -10.54
C ARG A 339 4.83 14.81 -11.82
N THR A 340 5.97 14.13 -11.85
CA THR A 340 6.36 13.27 -12.97
C THR A 340 5.36 12.14 -13.19
N ILE A 341 4.97 11.44 -12.11
CA ILE A 341 3.96 10.37 -12.16
C ILE A 341 2.62 10.93 -12.66
N GLY A 342 2.19 12.07 -12.14
CA GLY A 342 0.94 12.71 -12.53
C GLY A 342 0.90 13.11 -14.00
N GLY A 343 1.97 13.72 -14.52
CA GLY A 343 2.11 14.07 -15.93
C GLY A 343 2.08 12.83 -16.83
N TRP A 344 2.69 11.73 -16.42
CA TRP A 344 2.62 10.47 -17.15
C TRP A 344 1.21 9.87 -17.11
N LEU A 345 0.55 9.83 -15.96
CA LEU A 345 -0.81 9.28 -15.80
C LEU A 345 -1.88 10.08 -16.56
N GLN A 346 -1.69 11.39 -16.74
CA GLN A 346 -2.60 12.19 -17.58
C GLN A 346 -2.64 11.70 -19.04
N ARG A 347 -1.54 11.16 -19.55
CA ARG A 347 -1.43 10.64 -20.92
C ARG A 347 -1.67 9.13 -21.02
N ASN A 348 -1.29 8.37 -19.98
CA ASN A 348 -1.27 6.90 -20.00
C ASN A 348 -2.20 6.24 -18.98
N GLY A 349 -3.04 7.01 -18.27
CA GLY A 349 -3.89 6.49 -17.20
C GLY A 349 -4.86 5.39 -17.65
N GLU A 350 -5.19 5.31 -18.93
CA GLU A 350 -5.99 4.23 -19.51
C GLU A 350 -5.36 2.85 -19.28
N ALA A 351 -4.02 2.77 -19.30
CA ALA A 351 -3.26 1.55 -19.05
C ALA A 351 -3.18 1.15 -17.57
N ILE A 352 -3.69 2.00 -16.65
CA ILE A 352 -3.62 1.81 -15.20
C ILE A 352 -5.01 1.67 -14.60
N TYR A 353 -5.86 2.71 -14.72
CA TYR A 353 -7.14 2.75 -14.03
C TYR A 353 -8.16 1.78 -14.60
N ALA A 354 -8.91 1.12 -13.72
CA ALA A 354 -9.95 0.15 -14.06
C ALA A 354 -9.44 -1.02 -14.94
N THR A 355 -8.14 -1.27 -14.96
CA THR A 355 -7.58 -2.45 -15.61
C THR A 355 -7.84 -3.71 -14.79
N GLN A 356 -7.87 -4.83 -15.47
CA GLN A 356 -8.05 -6.16 -14.89
C GLN A 356 -6.70 -6.89 -14.82
N ARG A 357 -6.65 -7.95 -14.00
CA ARG A 357 -5.49 -8.84 -13.94
C ARG A 357 -5.14 -9.31 -15.35
N CYS A 358 -3.87 -9.18 -15.72
CA CYS A 358 -3.36 -9.61 -17.01
C CYS A 358 -2.59 -10.93 -16.90
N SER A 359 -2.94 -11.92 -17.72
CA SER A 359 -2.29 -13.24 -17.70
C SER A 359 -0.97 -13.29 -18.48
N PHE A 360 -0.62 -12.22 -19.20
CA PHE A 360 0.66 -12.17 -19.89
C PHE A 360 1.81 -12.14 -18.88
N PRO A 361 2.85 -12.99 -19.07
CA PRO A 361 4.02 -12.98 -18.20
C PRO A 361 4.79 -11.67 -18.35
N HIS A 362 5.71 -11.41 -17.41
CA HIS A 362 6.69 -10.36 -17.57
C HIS A 362 7.47 -10.55 -18.87
N GLY A 363 7.58 -9.48 -19.65
CA GLY A 363 8.49 -9.42 -20.78
C GLY A 363 9.86 -8.88 -20.34
N ASN A 364 10.90 -9.12 -21.09
CA ASN A 364 12.24 -8.55 -20.85
C ASN A 364 12.27 -7.02 -20.96
N ILE A 365 11.24 -6.42 -21.54
CA ILE A 365 11.16 -4.97 -21.81
C ILE A 365 10.17 -4.25 -20.92
N GLY A 366 9.33 -4.97 -20.17
CA GLY A 366 8.29 -4.37 -19.33
C GLY A 366 7.16 -5.35 -18.99
N VAL A 367 6.00 -4.82 -18.69
CA VAL A 367 4.81 -5.59 -18.29
C VAL A 367 3.61 -5.29 -19.18
N TYR A 368 2.55 -6.04 -18.96
CA TYR A 368 1.30 -5.93 -19.70
C TYR A 368 0.14 -5.68 -18.74
N THR A 369 -0.68 -4.68 -19.05
CA THR A 369 -1.97 -4.49 -18.40
C THR A 369 -3.09 -4.67 -19.41
N ARG A 370 -4.32 -4.88 -18.98
CA ARG A 370 -5.45 -5.02 -19.90
C ARG A 370 -6.71 -4.35 -19.40
N LYS A 371 -7.52 -3.93 -20.36
CA LYS A 371 -8.86 -3.42 -20.10
C LYS A 371 -9.76 -3.87 -21.23
N GLU A 372 -10.77 -4.67 -20.91
CA GLU A 372 -11.64 -5.27 -21.94
C GLU A 372 -10.80 -5.96 -23.03
N ASN A 373 -10.97 -5.53 -24.29
CA ASN A 373 -10.26 -6.08 -25.45
C ASN A 373 -8.95 -5.33 -25.78
N THR A 374 -8.49 -4.45 -24.91
CA THR A 374 -7.24 -3.70 -25.10
C THR A 374 -6.13 -4.27 -24.25
N LEU A 375 -5.02 -4.63 -24.89
CA LEU A 375 -3.74 -4.96 -24.23
C LEU A 375 -2.85 -3.72 -24.24
N PHE A 376 -2.35 -3.32 -23.08
CA PHE A 376 -1.35 -2.27 -22.97
C PHE A 376 0.02 -2.89 -22.75
N VAL A 377 0.95 -2.61 -23.63
CA VAL A 377 2.36 -2.99 -23.51
C VAL A 377 3.08 -1.83 -22.83
N VAL A 378 3.38 -1.98 -21.55
CA VAL A 378 4.06 -0.96 -20.73
C VAL A 378 5.56 -1.23 -20.83
N VAL A 379 6.26 -0.41 -21.60
CA VAL A 379 7.65 -0.64 -22.00
C VAL A 379 8.60 0.12 -21.09
N TYR A 380 9.32 -0.61 -20.22
CA TYR A 380 10.29 -0.05 -19.28
C TYR A 380 11.64 0.26 -19.95
N PHE A 381 12.01 -0.59 -20.91
CA PHE A 381 13.29 -0.49 -21.63
C PHE A 381 13.00 -0.46 -23.13
N TRP A 382 13.13 0.73 -23.73
CA TRP A 382 12.81 0.92 -25.12
C TRP A 382 13.80 0.17 -26.04
N PRO A 383 13.33 -0.74 -26.88
CA PRO A 383 14.21 -1.64 -27.65
C PRO A 383 14.68 -1.05 -28.99
N GLY A 384 14.41 0.23 -29.29
CA GLY A 384 14.67 0.84 -30.59
C GLY A 384 13.59 0.50 -31.63
N GLN A 385 13.99 0.36 -32.89
CA GLN A 385 13.10 0.33 -34.05
C GLN A 385 12.20 -0.91 -34.19
N ARG A 386 12.44 -1.96 -33.38
CA ARG A 386 11.68 -3.22 -33.45
C ARG A 386 11.44 -3.82 -32.09
N MET A 387 10.23 -4.33 -31.87
CA MET A 387 9.84 -5.03 -30.67
C MET A 387 8.94 -6.22 -30.98
N THR A 388 9.06 -7.30 -30.22
CA THR A 388 8.20 -8.49 -30.40
C THR A 388 7.54 -8.87 -29.08
N VAL A 389 6.23 -9.08 -29.12
CA VAL A 389 5.43 -9.65 -28.03
C VAL A 389 5.04 -11.07 -28.42
N GLY A 390 5.41 -12.05 -27.59
CA GLY A 390 5.10 -13.46 -27.80
C GLY A 390 3.80 -13.88 -27.12
N GLY A 391 3.25 -15.06 -27.50
CA GLY A 391 2.08 -15.65 -26.87
C GLY A 391 0.74 -15.00 -27.24
N VAL A 392 0.71 -14.20 -28.29
CA VAL A 392 -0.50 -13.51 -28.79
C VAL A 392 -1.32 -14.49 -29.63
N LYS A 393 -2.41 -15.02 -29.06
CA LYS A 393 -3.32 -15.97 -29.73
C LYS A 393 -4.65 -15.36 -30.16
N PHE A 394 -4.82 -14.06 -30.00
CA PHE A 394 -5.96 -13.26 -30.46
C PHE A 394 -5.53 -12.43 -31.70
N ARG A 395 -6.50 -11.96 -32.45
CA ARG A 395 -6.24 -11.09 -33.61
C ARG A 395 -6.08 -9.64 -33.14
N VAL A 396 -5.03 -8.98 -33.59
CA VAL A 396 -4.80 -7.55 -33.37
C VAL A 396 -5.40 -6.75 -34.52
N HIS A 397 -6.19 -5.73 -34.18
CA HIS A 397 -6.80 -4.81 -35.15
C HIS A 397 -5.97 -3.56 -35.34
N THR A 398 -5.56 -2.92 -34.24
CA THR A 398 -4.79 -1.68 -34.27
C THR A 398 -3.74 -1.67 -33.16
N ALA A 399 -2.69 -0.87 -33.36
CA ALA A 399 -1.71 -0.54 -32.34
C ALA A 399 -1.37 0.94 -32.41
N ARG A 400 -1.25 1.61 -31.26
CA ARG A 400 -0.90 3.03 -31.17
C ARG A 400 -0.03 3.32 -29.96
N LEU A 401 0.82 4.33 -30.02
CA LEU A 401 1.44 4.93 -28.85
C LEU A 401 0.33 5.58 -28.02
N LEU A 402 0.18 5.19 -26.75
CA LEU A 402 -0.96 5.61 -25.94
C LEU A 402 -0.97 7.12 -25.72
N ALA A 403 0.17 7.70 -25.33
CA ALA A 403 0.30 9.12 -24.99
C ALA A 403 0.03 10.06 -26.17
N SER A 404 0.49 9.71 -27.37
CA SER A 404 0.38 10.57 -28.58
C SER A 404 -0.76 10.19 -29.51
N GLY A 405 -1.30 8.98 -29.39
CA GLY A 405 -2.27 8.40 -30.31
C GLY A 405 -1.69 7.99 -31.67
N LEU A 406 -0.38 8.17 -31.90
CA LEU A 406 0.24 7.85 -33.18
C LEU A 406 0.18 6.34 -33.46
N PRO A 407 -0.22 5.95 -34.68
CA PRO A 407 -0.31 4.54 -35.03
C PRO A 407 1.07 3.88 -35.04
N VAL A 408 1.12 2.62 -34.61
CA VAL A 408 2.31 1.77 -34.60
C VAL A 408 2.13 0.68 -35.65
N LYS A 409 3.09 0.54 -36.56
CA LYS A 409 3.11 -0.53 -37.55
C LYS A 409 3.41 -1.86 -36.90
N PHE A 410 2.65 -2.89 -37.26
CA PHE A 410 2.87 -4.24 -36.76
C PHE A 410 2.58 -5.30 -37.81
N THR A 411 3.13 -6.49 -37.58
CA THR A 411 2.75 -7.73 -38.27
C THR A 411 2.51 -8.82 -37.23
N GLN A 412 1.53 -9.70 -37.48
CA GLN A 412 1.26 -10.86 -36.65
C GLN A 412 1.65 -12.13 -37.40
N ARG A 413 2.57 -12.95 -36.83
CA ARG A 413 3.04 -14.21 -37.38
C ARG A 413 2.92 -15.31 -36.32
N GLY A 414 1.96 -16.21 -36.53
CA GLY A 414 1.65 -17.22 -35.51
C GLY A 414 1.23 -16.54 -34.22
N THR A 415 1.97 -16.83 -33.13
CA THR A 415 1.75 -16.23 -31.80
C THR A 415 2.64 -15.02 -31.52
N GLN A 416 3.31 -14.45 -32.53
CA GLN A 416 4.18 -13.30 -32.39
C GLN A 416 3.50 -12.04 -32.95
N LEU A 417 3.43 -10.99 -32.15
CA LEU A 417 3.10 -9.63 -32.56
C LEU A 417 4.42 -8.85 -32.66
N ILE A 418 4.73 -8.40 -33.86
CA ILE A 418 6.01 -7.75 -34.18
C ILE A 418 5.74 -6.31 -34.55
N PHE A 419 6.16 -5.37 -33.73
CA PHE A 419 6.15 -3.94 -34.01
C PHE A 419 7.39 -3.57 -34.81
N THR A 420 7.20 -2.72 -35.84
CA THR A 420 8.28 -2.25 -36.74
C THR A 420 8.21 -0.75 -36.92
N ASP A 421 9.29 -0.17 -37.46
CA ASP A 421 9.40 1.28 -37.72
C ASP A 421 9.13 2.14 -36.45
N LEU A 422 9.46 1.58 -35.28
CA LEU A 422 9.41 2.33 -34.03
C LEU A 422 10.53 3.40 -34.02
N PRO A 423 10.34 4.51 -33.27
CA PRO A 423 11.41 5.49 -33.06
C PRO A 423 12.67 4.83 -32.49
N VAL A 424 13.86 5.35 -32.86
CA VAL A 424 15.12 4.86 -32.31
C VAL A 424 15.21 5.10 -30.80
N GLN A 425 14.76 6.28 -30.36
CA GLN A 425 14.68 6.65 -28.94
C GLN A 425 13.27 6.45 -28.42
N SER A 426 13.13 6.24 -27.10
CA SER A 426 11.82 6.19 -26.45
C SER A 426 11.01 7.45 -26.77
N PRO A 427 9.79 7.30 -27.29
CA PRO A 427 8.94 8.47 -27.61
C PRO A 427 8.35 9.14 -26.38
N GLU A 428 8.49 8.53 -25.21
CA GLU A 428 7.98 9.07 -23.94
C GLU A 428 8.89 8.69 -22.78
N ASP A 429 9.10 9.66 -21.89
CA ASP A 429 9.84 9.52 -20.65
C ASP A 429 8.88 9.60 -19.44
N PRO A 430 9.07 8.77 -18.39
CA PRO A 430 10.11 7.74 -18.23
C PRO A 430 9.73 6.37 -18.79
N ILE A 431 8.51 6.13 -19.21
CA ILE A 431 7.97 4.85 -19.69
C ILE A 431 7.03 5.07 -20.85
N THR A 432 7.18 4.29 -21.92
CA THR A 432 6.27 4.32 -23.07
C THR A 432 5.21 3.23 -22.97
N VAL A 433 3.98 3.54 -23.41
CA VAL A 433 2.89 2.56 -23.51
C VAL A 433 2.43 2.43 -24.95
N ILE A 434 2.28 1.19 -25.43
CA ILE A 434 1.62 0.86 -26.69
C ILE A 434 0.27 0.22 -26.36
N ALA A 435 -0.82 0.84 -26.81
CA ALA A 435 -2.15 0.24 -26.72
C ALA A 435 -2.41 -0.62 -27.97
N VAL A 436 -2.89 -1.83 -27.75
CA VAL A 436 -3.16 -2.84 -28.79
C VAL A 436 -4.60 -3.26 -28.69
N GLU A 437 -5.41 -2.96 -29.72
CA GLU A 437 -6.82 -3.36 -29.77
C GLU A 437 -6.95 -4.76 -30.40
N CYS A 438 -7.70 -5.60 -29.74
CA CYS A 438 -7.83 -7.02 -30.05
C CYS A 438 -9.27 -7.40 -30.39
N ASP A 439 -9.46 -8.49 -31.10
CA ASP A 439 -10.79 -9.04 -31.46
C ASP A 439 -11.54 -9.61 -30.23
N ARG A 440 -10.85 -9.87 -29.15
CA ARG A 440 -11.38 -10.42 -27.91
C ARG A 440 -10.46 -10.09 -26.74
N GLU A 441 -10.89 -10.46 -25.54
CA GLU A 441 -10.08 -10.31 -24.34
C GLU A 441 -8.66 -10.89 -24.53
N PRO A 442 -7.61 -10.09 -24.29
CA PRO A 442 -6.23 -10.56 -24.43
C PRO A 442 -5.81 -11.44 -23.24
N VAL A 443 -6.04 -12.71 -23.37
CA VAL A 443 -5.62 -13.75 -22.41
C VAL A 443 -4.51 -14.58 -23.05
N GLN A 444 -3.43 -14.80 -22.29
CA GLN A 444 -2.42 -15.76 -22.68
C GLN A 444 -2.79 -17.15 -22.17
N GLU A 445 -2.96 -18.09 -23.07
CA GLU A 445 -3.01 -19.50 -22.68
C GLU A 445 -1.64 -19.98 -22.21
N ALA A 446 -1.62 -20.85 -21.20
CA ALA A 446 -0.39 -21.48 -20.72
C ALA A 446 0.35 -22.10 -21.91
N LEU A 447 1.57 -21.66 -22.14
CA LEU A 447 2.45 -22.25 -23.17
C LEU A 447 2.86 -23.62 -22.65
N SER A 448 2.31 -24.70 -23.23
CA SER A 448 2.65 -26.08 -22.91
C SER A 448 4.14 -26.41 -23.13
N SER A 449 4.85 -25.58 -23.88
CA SER A 449 6.28 -25.77 -24.19
C SER A 449 7.24 -25.19 -23.14
N ARG A 450 6.79 -24.46 -22.11
CA ARG A 450 7.69 -23.99 -21.05
C ARG A 450 8.10 -25.07 -20.06
N ALA A 451 7.27 -26.10 -19.88
CA ALA A 451 7.63 -27.24 -19.02
C ALA A 451 8.81 -28.05 -19.56
N ASP A 452 8.96 -28.12 -20.90
CA ASP A 452 10.05 -28.87 -21.56
C ASP A 452 11.37 -28.08 -21.67
N GLN A 453 11.32 -26.75 -21.48
CA GLN A 453 12.53 -25.90 -21.57
C GLN A 453 13.27 -25.70 -20.24
N THR A 454 12.68 -26.09 -19.11
CA THR A 454 13.35 -26.06 -17.78
C THR A 454 14.27 -27.28 -17.56
N ALA A 455 14.33 -28.21 -18.51
CA ALA A 455 15.24 -29.38 -18.53
C ALA A 455 16.47 -29.15 -19.40
N SER A 456 17.02 -27.93 -19.48
CA SER A 456 18.33 -27.69 -20.09
C SER A 456 19.42 -27.84 -19.03
N PRO A 457 20.38 -28.73 -19.25
CA PRO A 457 21.50 -28.88 -18.33
C PRO A 457 22.52 -27.77 -18.59
N PHE A 458 22.61 -26.83 -17.68
CA PHE A 458 23.80 -26.04 -17.42
C PHE A 458 24.08 -26.03 -15.95
#